data_d1954d30e3683cf48e92c0da6064e536
#
_entry.id   d1954d30e3683cf48e92c0da6064e536
#
_cell.length_a   1.000
_cell.length_b   1.000
_cell.length_c   1.000
_cell.angle_alpha   90.00
_cell.angle_beta   90.00
_cell.angle_gamma   90.00
#
_symmetry.space_group_name_H-M   'P 1'
#
loop_
_entity.id
_entity.type
_entity.pdbx_description
1 polymer ?
#
loop_
_entity_poly.entity_id
_entity_poly.type
_entity_poly.pdbx_seq_one_letter_code
_entity_poly.pdbx_strand_id
1 'polypeptide(L)'
;MYRLILLSFFLISLNSSFADECATSKWGQDDEIGSANLISPESVLKASKLIKYGKTYSLGLTIDANTPAYPPRSLSLQVVQPTQQFGTLGLPNSTYNDDVFQGWFGIGSQIDGLGHIGTTEAIFYNCNDGKEFAQITGLTKLGIEKIPPLVARGLVIDVASYLGRSHLNAGETFSLEELKGAINSQNIKIEKGDVVLMHTGWTDAKFESDPASWGSGAPGITPEIAEYLASKEVLAVGADTWSLDVVPPMIADEPYPGHGILLQKNGIYILEAMNTGPLVEDKVSEFLFVLGQAKVRGAVQMIVNPVGIR
;
A
#
# COMPACT_ATOMS: atom_id res chain seq x y z
N MET A 1 69.80 -32.84 9.20
CA MET A 1 69.10 -32.20 8.05
C MET A 1 67.61 -32.45 8.24
N TYR A 2 66.89 -31.53 8.84
CA TYR A 2 65.44 -31.59 9.02
C TYR A 2 64.82 -30.69 7.94
N ARG A 3 63.98 -31.26 7.05
CA ARG A 3 63.19 -30.52 6.08
C ARG A 3 61.86 -30.10 6.70
N LEU A 4 61.66 -28.81 6.87
CA LEU A 4 60.37 -28.23 7.23
C LEU A 4 59.49 -28.20 5.97
N ILE A 5 58.33 -28.87 6.04
CA ILE A 5 57.28 -28.79 5.01
C ILE A 5 56.29 -27.70 5.50
N LEU A 6 56.27 -26.56 4.83
CA LEU A 6 55.24 -25.53 5.00
C LEU A 6 53.97 -26.00 4.25
N LEU A 7 52.92 -26.32 4.98
CA LEU A 7 51.56 -26.44 4.42
C LEU A 7 50.93 -25.04 4.37
N SER A 8 50.79 -24.51 3.17
CA SER A 8 50.00 -23.29 2.91
C SER A 8 48.51 -23.64 2.90
N PHE A 9 47.81 -23.24 3.92
CA PHE A 9 46.32 -23.26 3.92
C PHE A 9 45.82 -22.11 3.05
N PHE A 10 45.27 -22.41 1.87
CA PHE A 10 44.49 -21.48 1.07
C PHE A 10 43.09 -21.40 1.70
N LEU A 11 42.81 -20.34 2.45
CA LEU A 11 41.45 -19.99 2.84
C LEU A 11 40.71 -19.45 1.60
N ILE A 12 39.92 -20.33 0.99
CA ILE A 12 38.92 -19.88 0.02
C ILE A 12 37.81 -19.21 0.82
N SER A 13 37.79 -17.90 0.88
CA SER A 13 36.65 -17.10 1.32
C SER A 13 35.55 -17.28 0.27
N LEU A 14 34.58 -18.13 0.55
CA LEU A 14 33.29 -18.15 -0.15
C LEU A 14 32.57 -16.85 0.21
N ASN A 15 32.79 -15.80 -0.55
CA ASN A 15 31.86 -14.69 -0.63
C ASN A 15 30.62 -15.22 -1.35
N SER A 16 29.66 -15.74 -0.59
CA SER A 16 28.28 -15.86 -1.09
C SER A 16 27.73 -14.43 -1.17
N SER A 17 27.95 -13.76 -2.28
CA SER A 17 27.09 -12.66 -2.68
C SER A 17 25.71 -13.29 -2.89
N PHE A 18 24.81 -13.09 -1.94
CA PHE A 18 23.39 -13.18 -2.19
C PHE A 18 23.04 -12.01 -3.12
N ALA A 19 23.35 -12.14 -4.40
CA ALA A 19 22.60 -11.45 -5.42
C ALA A 19 21.19 -12.04 -5.30
N ASP A 20 20.25 -11.23 -4.80
CA ASP A 20 18.84 -11.58 -4.75
C ASP A 20 18.43 -11.75 -6.21
N GLU A 21 18.47 -13.00 -6.72
CA GLU A 21 18.09 -13.30 -8.10
C GLU A 21 16.65 -12.87 -8.26
N CYS A 22 16.42 -11.86 -9.08
CA CYS A 22 15.09 -11.38 -9.37
C CYS A 22 14.24 -12.53 -9.92
N ALA A 23 13.10 -12.78 -9.30
CA ALA A 23 12.15 -13.80 -9.72
C ALA A 23 11.21 -13.24 -10.78
N THR A 24 11.12 -13.92 -11.93
CA THR A 24 10.11 -13.62 -12.95
C THR A 24 8.72 -13.92 -12.41
N SER A 25 7.75 -13.08 -12.75
CA SER A 25 6.34 -13.25 -12.37
C SER A 25 5.79 -14.61 -12.82
N LYS A 26 5.01 -15.23 -11.96
CA LYS A 26 4.26 -16.46 -12.28
C LYS A 26 3.22 -16.27 -13.41
N TRP A 27 2.88 -15.04 -13.73
CA TRP A 27 1.97 -14.68 -14.84
C TRP A 27 2.70 -14.36 -16.15
N GLY A 28 4.03 -14.50 -16.17
CA GLY A 28 4.87 -14.35 -17.35
C GLY A 28 5.73 -13.10 -17.33
N GLN A 29 6.68 -13.08 -18.26
CA GLN A 29 7.72 -12.04 -18.33
C GLN A 29 7.14 -10.64 -18.66
N ASP A 30 6.02 -10.59 -19.37
CA ASP A 30 5.36 -9.32 -19.76
C ASP A 30 4.32 -8.86 -18.73
N ASP A 31 4.21 -9.53 -17.57
CA ASP A 31 3.24 -9.15 -16.55
C ASP A 31 3.63 -7.82 -15.87
N GLU A 32 2.67 -6.90 -15.86
CA GLU A 32 2.83 -5.58 -15.26
C GLU A 32 1.77 -5.27 -14.17
N ILE A 33 0.88 -6.24 -13.86
CA ILE A 33 -0.24 -6.04 -12.94
C ILE A 33 -0.24 -6.96 -11.72
N GLY A 34 0.74 -7.86 -11.62
CA GLY A 34 0.96 -8.68 -10.42
C GLY A 34 -0.30 -9.37 -9.90
N SER A 35 -0.59 -9.16 -8.63
CA SER A 35 -1.73 -9.78 -7.93
C SER A 35 -3.10 -9.43 -8.52
N ALA A 36 -3.23 -8.35 -9.31
CA ALA A 36 -4.50 -8.07 -10.00
C ALA A 36 -4.91 -9.15 -11.00
N ASN A 37 -3.97 -9.99 -11.45
CA ASN A 37 -4.27 -11.20 -12.23
C ASN A 37 -5.13 -12.24 -11.47
N LEU A 38 -5.29 -12.09 -10.15
CA LEU A 38 -6.16 -12.95 -9.33
C LEU A 38 -7.65 -12.59 -9.45
N ILE A 39 -7.96 -11.42 -10.01
CA ILE A 39 -9.34 -10.98 -10.17
C ILE A 39 -9.97 -11.73 -11.36
N SER A 40 -11.10 -12.37 -11.11
CA SER A 40 -11.89 -13.04 -12.12
C SER A 40 -13.37 -12.72 -11.95
N PRO A 41 -14.21 -12.95 -12.97
CA PRO A 41 -15.66 -12.82 -12.83
C PRO A 41 -16.21 -13.62 -11.65
N GLU A 42 -15.68 -14.81 -11.41
CA GLU A 42 -16.10 -15.71 -10.32
C GLU A 42 -15.72 -15.13 -8.96
N SER A 43 -14.48 -14.58 -8.80
CA SER A 43 -14.03 -13.96 -7.55
C SER A 43 -14.87 -12.72 -7.22
N VAL A 44 -15.19 -11.89 -8.21
CA VAL A 44 -16.04 -10.71 -8.06
C VAL A 44 -17.46 -11.11 -7.65
N LEU A 45 -18.06 -12.09 -8.33
CA LEU A 45 -19.39 -12.60 -7.97
C LEU A 45 -19.40 -13.25 -6.58
N LYS A 46 -18.30 -13.91 -6.16
CA LYS A 46 -18.18 -14.43 -4.80
C LYS A 46 -18.15 -13.29 -3.79
N ALA A 47 -17.33 -12.27 -4.01
CA ALA A 47 -17.22 -11.11 -3.14
C ALA A 47 -18.50 -10.29 -3.05
N SER A 48 -19.26 -10.14 -4.14
CA SER A 48 -20.54 -9.41 -4.15
C SER A 48 -21.59 -10.00 -3.21
N LYS A 49 -21.49 -11.31 -2.88
CA LYS A 49 -22.40 -11.97 -1.91
C LYS A 49 -22.20 -11.49 -0.47
N LEU A 50 -21.15 -10.72 -0.19
CA LEU A 50 -20.92 -10.10 1.12
C LEU A 50 -21.84 -8.89 1.37
N ILE A 51 -22.47 -8.35 0.34
CA ILE A 51 -23.47 -7.28 0.50
C ILE A 51 -24.73 -7.87 1.15
N LYS A 52 -24.96 -7.49 2.41
CA LYS A 52 -26.11 -7.96 3.21
C LYS A 52 -27.04 -6.82 3.62
N TYR A 53 -26.49 -5.63 3.81
CA TYR A 53 -27.18 -4.49 4.38
C TYR A 53 -27.20 -3.29 3.44
N GLY A 54 -26.36 -3.27 2.41
CA GLY A 54 -26.20 -2.14 1.51
C GLY A 54 -25.54 -0.92 2.15
N LYS A 55 -24.93 -1.07 3.35
CA LYS A 55 -24.14 -0.01 3.99
C LYS A 55 -22.81 0.14 3.30
N THR A 56 -22.45 1.39 2.96
CA THR A 56 -21.19 1.75 2.31
C THR A 56 -20.26 2.44 3.30
N TYR A 57 -18.94 2.23 3.13
CA TYR A 57 -17.87 2.84 3.89
C TYR A 57 -16.88 3.49 2.94
N SER A 58 -16.57 4.77 3.18
CA SER A 58 -15.47 5.47 2.53
C SER A 58 -14.19 5.08 3.25
N LEU A 59 -13.26 4.44 2.53
CA LEU A 59 -11.99 3.98 3.09
C LEU A 59 -10.85 4.96 2.83
N GLY A 60 -11.12 6.11 2.22
CA GLY A 60 -10.18 7.20 2.02
C GLY A 60 -10.36 8.30 3.07
N LEU A 61 -9.24 8.92 3.44
CA LEU A 61 -9.19 10.11 4.28
C LEU A 61 -9.51 11.36 3.47
N THR A 62 -10.10 12.37 4.10
CA THR A 62 -10.17 13.71 3.52
C THR A 62 -8.78 14.35 3.60
N ILE A 63 -8.32 14.90 2.49
CA ILE A 63 -7.00 15.52 2.40
C ILE A 63 -7.10 16.99 1.98
N ASP A 64 -6.14 17.79 2.44
CA ASP A 64 -5.97 19.20 2.07
C ASP A 64 -4.48 19.60 2.08
N ALA A 65 -4.21 20.90 1.92
CA ALA A 65 -2.84 21.41 1.92
C ALA A 65 -2.09 21.25 3.27
N ASN A 66 -2.80 20.94 4.36
CA ASN A 66 -2.24 20.72 5.68
C ASN A 66 -2.09 19.24 6.02
N THR A 67 -2.56 18.35 5.13
CA THR A 67 -2.44 16.90 5.35
C THR A 67 -0.98 16.52 5.58
N PRO A 68 -0.65 15.91 6.74
CA PRO A 68 0.71 15.49 7.01
C PRO A 68 1.14 14.41 6.00
N ALA A 69 2.38 14.52 5.55
CA ALA A 69 2.94 13.60 4.56
C ALA A 69 4.43 13.42 4.74
N TYR A 70 4.95 12.31 4.23
CA TYR A 70 6.39 12.06 4.21
C TYR A 70 7.14 13.16 3.42
N PRO A 71 8.12 13.84 4.01
CA PRO A 71 8.84 14.92 3.33
C PRO A 71 9.56 14.43 2.06
N PRO A 72 9.59 15.20 0.98
CA PRO A 72 9.05 16.58 0.80
C PRO A 72 7.61 16.64 0.25
N ARG A 73 6.82 15.57 0.38
CA ARG A 73 5.46 15.50 -0.19
C ARG A 73 4.59 16.63 0.34
N SER A 74 3.84 17.25 -0.58
CA SER A 74 2.87 18.29 -0.28
C SER A 74 1.81 18.35 -1.36
N LEU A 75 0.71 19.05 -1.10
CA LEU A 75 -0.29 19.34 -2.12
C LEU A 75 -0.76 20.81 -2.00
N SER A 76 -1.25 21.35 -3.11
CA SER A 76 -1.99 22.58 -3.13
C SER A 76 -3.21 22.46 -4.03
N LEU A 77 -4.28 23.13 -3.64
CA LEU A 77 -5.52 23.22 -4.40
C LEU A 77 -5.86 24.70 -4.59
N GLN A 78 -6.18 25.09 -5.81
CA GLN A 78 -6.60 26.42 -6.15
C GLN A 78 -7.91 26.35 -6.93
N VAL A 79 -8.92 27.09 -6.48
CA VAL A 79 -10.18 27.23 -7.22
C VAL A 79 -10.09 28.44 -8.16
N VAL A 80 -10.25 28.16 -9.43
CA VAL A 80 -10.27 29.20 -10.49
C VAL A 80 -11.72 29.57 -10.78
N GLN A 81 -12.06 30.82 -10.52
CA GLN A 81 -13.41 31.32 -10.72
C GLN A 81 -13.49 32.08 -12.05
N PRO A 82 -14.31 31.65 -13.02
CA PRO A 82 -14.37 32.24 -14.35
C PRO A 82 -14.79 33.70 -14.33
N THR A 83 -15.68 34.10 -13.42
CA THR A 83 -16.08 35.50 -13.23
C THR A 83 -14.92 36.42 -12.84
N GLN A 84 -13.83 35.84 -12.33
CA GLN A 84 -12.60 36.60 -12.03
C GLN A 84 -11.63 36.69 -13.21
N GLN A 85 -11.63 35.68 -14.10
CA GLN A 85 -10.66 35.58 -15.19
C GLN A 85 -11.29 35.58 -16.58
N PHE A 86 -12.41 34.89 -16.76
CA PHE A 86 -12.98 34.57 -18.07
C PHE A 86 -14.41 35.12 -18.26
N GLY A 87 -15.03 35.71 -17.22
CA GLY A 87 -16.41 36.16 -17.28
C GLY A 87 -17.42 35.01 -17.20
N THR A 88 -18.59 35.20 -17.79
CA THR A 88 -19.68 34.21 -17.81
C THR A 88 -19.71 33.47 -19.14
N LEU A 89 -20.25 32.26 -19.13
CA LEU A 89 -20.43 31.44 -20.32
C LEU A 89 -21.81 31.68 -20.97
N GLY A 90 -21.79 32.19 -22.21
CA GLY A 90 -22.93 32.24 -23.12
C GLY A 90 -24.24 32.76 -22.52
N LEU A 91 -25.35 32.29 -23.10
CA LEU A 91 -26.69 32.48 -22.59
C LEU A 91 -27.20 31.16 -22.02
N PRO A 92 -27.69 31.12 -20.78
CA PRO A 92 -28.15 32.15 -19.86
C PRO A 92 -27.10 32.71 -18.87
N ASN A 93 -25.88 32.99 -19.25
CA ASN A 93 -24.83 33.56 -18.39
C ASN A 93 -24.43 32.63 -17.25
N SER A 94 -24.24 31.35 -17.54
CA SER A 94 -23.79 30.36 -16.54
C SER A 94 -22.40 30.74 -16.02
N THR A 95 -22.18 30.55 -14.73
CA THR A 95 -20.87 30.63 -14.09
C THR A 95 -20.40 29.24 -13.75
N TYR A 96 -19.09 29.05 -13.65
CA TYR A 96 -18.49 27.78 -13.22
C TYR A 96 -17.25 28.06 -12.37
N ASN A 97 -16.88 27.08 -11.55
CA ASN A 97 -15.58 27.03 -10.91
C ASN A 97 -14.81 25.87 -11.53
N ASP A 98 -13.50 26.05 -11.61
CA ASP A 98 -12.57 25.00 -12.00
C ASP A 98 -11.48 24.90 -10.96
N ASP A 99 -10.72 23.84 -10.91
CA ASP A 99 -9.67 23.66 -9.94
C ASP A 99 -8.32 23.28 -10.57
N VAL A 100 -7.25 23.68 -9.88
CA VAL A 100 -5.88 23.28 -10.19
C VAL A 100 -5.34 22.55 -8.98
N PHE A 101 -4.99 21.28 -9.18
CA PHE A 101 -4.33 20.46 -8.19
C PHE A 101 -2.84 20.30 -8.54
N GLN A 102 -1.98 20.58 -7.58
CA GLN A 102 -0.56 20.30 -7.66
C GLN A 102 -0.13 19.56 -6.40
N GLY A 103 0.38 18.34 -6.54
CA GLY A 103 0.73 17.54 -5.37
C GLY A 103 1.35 16.21 -5.72
N TRP A 104 1.76 15.49 -4.68
CA TRP A 104 2.21 14.10 -4.78
C TRP A 104 1.02 13.15 -4.65
N PHE A 105 0.99 12.10 -5.46
CA PHE A 105 -0.03 11.06 -5.36
C PHE A 105 0.10 10.15 -4.14
N GLY A 106 1.24 10.22 -3.44
CA GLY A 106 1.48 9.52 -2.19
C GLY A 106 1.14 10.35 -0.95
N ILE A 107 -0.02 11.05 -0.94
CA ILE A 107 -0.53 11.83 0.20
C ILE A 107 -1.90 11.32 0.59
N GLY A 108 -2.12 11.14 1.90
CA GLY A 108 -3.35 10.57 2.42
C GLY A 108 -3.55 9.13 1.99
N SER A 109 -4.81 8.71 1.82
CA SER A 109 -5.11 7.36 1.38
C SER A 109 -4.64 7.12 -0.05
N GLN A 110 -3.82 6.11 -0.24
CA GLN A 110 -3.16 5.84 -1.51
C GLN A 110 -3.05 4.37 -1.84
N ILE A 111 -2.87 4.08 -3.12
CA ILE A 111 -2.39 2.79 -3.62
C ILE A 111 -0.98 2.95 -4.16
N ASP A 112 -0.09 2.06 -3.77
CA ASP A 112 1.25 1.95 -4.31
C ASP A 112 1.26 0.92 -5.43
N GLY A 113 1.73 1.39 -6.60
CA GLY A 113 1.90 0.55 -7.78
C GLY A 113 3.22 -0.22 -7.76
N LEU A 114 3.34 -1.19 -8.66
CA LEU A 114 4.50 -2.09 -8.74
C LEU A 114 5.81 -1.40 -9.18
N GLY A 115 5.72 -0.17 -9.66
CA GLY A 115 6.88 0.68 -9.97
C GLY A 115 7.32 1.59 -8.82
N HIS A 116 6.78 1.39 -7.58
CA HIS A 116 7.07 2.27 -6.45
C HIS A 116 8.38 1.92 -5.73
N ILE A 117 8.58 0.68 -5.35
CA ILE A 117 9.78 0.22 -4.63
C ILE A 117 10.50 -0.85 -5.46
N GLY A 118 11.82 -0.70 -5.56
CA GLY A 118 12.74 -1.66 -6.17
C GLY A 118 13.92 -1.95 -5.24
N THR A 119 14.85 -2.80 -5.71
CA THR A 119 16.11 -3.09 -5.02
C THR A 119 17.07 -1.90 -5.07
N THR A 120 18.21 -2.01 -4.38
CA THR A 120 19.31 -1.03 -4.44
C THR A 120 19.85 -0.84 -5.85
N GLU A 121 19.82 -1.89 -6.68
CA GLU A 121 20.21 -1.86 -8.09
C GLU A 121 19.13 -1.29 -9.02
N ALA A 122 18.00 -0.85 -8.45
CA ALA A 122 16.80 -0.38 -9.14
C ALA A 122 16.06 -1.47 -9.94
N ILE A 123 16.03 -2.69 -9.42
CA ILE A 123 15.23 -3.78 -9.98
C ILE A 123 13.87 -3.80 -9.29
N PHE A 124 12.83 -3.61 -10.07
CA PHE A 124 11.43 -3.59 -9.65
C PHE A 124 10.73 -4.90 -9.95
N TYR A 125 9.43 -4.96 -9.67
CA TYR A 125 8.61 -6.12 -9.92
C TYR A 125 8.86 -6.74 -11.30
N ASN A 126 8.85 -8.08 -11.35
CA ASN A 126 9.04 -8.86 -12.58
C ASN A 126 10.34 -8.53 -13.33
N CYS A 127 11.42 -8.27 -12.58
CA CYS A 127 12.76 -8.00 -13.09
C CYS A 127 12.86 -6.76 -14.01
N ASN A 128 11.96 -5.82 -13.90
CA ASN A 128 12.06 -4.59 -14.68
C ASN A 128 13.16 -3.68 -14.12
N ASP A 129 14.12 -3.31 -14.95
CA ASP A 129 15.18 -2.36 -14.61
C ASP A 129 14.61 -0.93 -14.62
N GLY A 130 14.60 -0.28 -13.47
CA GLY A 130 14.10 1.09 -13.31
C GLY A 130 14.84 2.11 -14.18
N LYS A 131 16.12 1.85 -14.50
CA LYS A 131 16.90 2.71 -15.38
C LYS A 131 16.37 2.75 -16.82
N GLU A 132 15.64 1.70 -17.22
CA GLU A 132 15.05 1.61 -18.56
C GLU A 132 13.64 2.18 -18.61
N PHE A 133 12.81 1.96 -17.57
CA PHE A 133 11.38 2.28 -17.62
C PHE A 133 10.96 3.51 -16.81
N ALA A 134 11.73 3.93 -15.80
CA ALA A 134 11.42 5.10 -14.98
C ALA A 134 11.99 6.37 -15.61
N GLN A 135 11.15 7.13 -16.28
CA GLN A 135 11.52 8.37 -16.94
C GLN A 135 10.99 9.58 -16.13
N ILE A 136 11.61 10.75 -16.31
CA ILE A 136 11.18 11.99 -15.65
C ILE A 136 9.75 12.40 -16.04
N THR A 137 9.26 11.92 -17.19
CA THR A 137 7.91 12.17 -17.71
C THR A 137 6.88 11.12 -17.26
N GLY A 138 7.30 10.11 -16.48
CA GLY A 138 6.48 9.03 -16.00
C GLY A 138 7.04 7.65 -16.34
N LEU A 139 6.46 6.63 -15.73
CA LEU A 139 6.83 5.25 -15.97
C LEU A 139 6.34 4.78 -17.35
N THR A 140 7.17 4.04 -18.09
CA THR A 140 6.79 3.39 -19.35
C THR A 140 6.29 1.96 -19.14
N LYS A 141 6.58 1.36 -17.96
CA LYS A 141 6.08 0.08 -17.46
C LYS A 141 5.62 0.22 -16.01
N LEU A 142 4.83 -0.70 -15.54
CA LEU A 142 4.34 -0.78 -14.15
C LEU A 142 3.55 0.46 -13.67
N GLY A 143 3.04 1.28 -14.60
CA GLY A 143 2.28 2.48 -14.26
C GLY A 143 0.89 2.17 -13.69
N ILE A 144 0.39 3.06 -12.86
CA ILE A 144 -0.92 2.95 -12.17
C ILE A 144 -2.10 2.74 -13.15
N GLU A 145 -2.01 3.30 -14.34
CA GLU A 145 -3.08 3.19 -15.33
C GLU A 145 -3.29 1.76 -15.85
N LYS A 146 -2.32 0.88 -15.65
CA LYS A 146 -2.41 -0.54 -16.06
C LYS A 146 -3.21 -1.39 -15.08
N ILE A 147 -3.29 -0.98 -13.82
CA ILE A 147 -4.04 -1.69 -12.78
C ILE A 147 -5.53 -1.68 -13.15
N PRO A 148 -6.19 -2.84 -13.29
CA PRO A 148 -7.63 -2.90 -13.50
C PRO A 148 -8.38 -2.45 -12.24
N PRO A 149 -9.70 -2.22 -12.30
CA PRO A 149 -10.51 -2.04 -11.10
C PRO A 149 -10.33 -3.21 -10.14
N LEU A 150 -9.98 -2.92 -8.88
CA LEU A 150 -9.82 -3.93 -7.84
C LEU A 150 -11.17 -4.16 -7.15
N VAL A 151 -11.76 -5.32 -7.42
CA VAL A 151 -13.03 -5.75 -6.83
C VAL A 151 -12.82 -7.13 -6.21
N ALA A 152 -12.84 -7.20 -4.88
CA ALA A 152 -12.48 -8.42 -4.15
C ALA A 152 -13.17 -8.48 -2.78
N ARG A 153 -13.00 -9.60 -2.07
CA ARG A 153 -13.29 -9.63 -0.65
C ARG A 153 -12.27 -8.79 0.10
N GLY A 154 -12.76 -7.79 0.86
CA GLY A 154 -11.99 -7.02 1.82
C GLY A 154 -12.09 -7.62 3.22
N LEU A 155 -11.00 -7.63 3.94
CA LEU A 155 -10.89 -7.99 5.34
C LEU A 155 -10.36 -6.80 6.12
N VAL A 156 -10.93 -6.51 7.29
CA VAL A 156 -10.32 -5.62 8.27
C VAL A 156 -9.96 -6.43 9.52
N ILE A 157 -8.69 -6.39 9.89
CA ILE A 157 -8.16 -7.09 11.06
C ILE A 157 -7.87 -6.06 12.15
N ASP A 158 -8.64 -6.11 13.22
CA ASP A 158 -8.51 -5.19 14.36
C ASP A 158 -7.42 -5.65 15.31
N VAL A 159 -6.20 -5.26 14.99
CA VAL A 159 -5.01 -5.59 15.78
C VAL A 159 -5.02 -4.82 17.10
N ALA A 160 -5.45 -3.54 17.09
CA ALA A 160 -5.47 -2.72 18.29
C ALA A 160 -6.38 -3.31 19.37
N SER A 161 -7.61 -3.64 19.03
CA SER A 161 -8.55 -4.24 20.01
C SER A 161 -8.10 -5.62 20.46
N TYR A 162 -7.51 -6.44 19.58
CA TYR A 162 -6.96 -7.74 19.98
C TYR A 162 -5.87 -7.60 21.06
N LEU A 163 -5.04 -6.57 20.95
CA LEU A 163 -4.01 -6.24 21.94
C LEU A 163 -4.57 -5.49 23.18
N GLY A 164 -5.90 -5.31 23.29
CA GLY A 164 -6.54 -4.62 24.41
C GLY A 164 -6.27 -3.11 24.43
N ARG A 165 -6.02 -2.50 23.27
CA ARG A 165 -5.62 -1.10 23.12
C ARG A 165 -6.57 -0.36 22.17
N SER A 166 -6.65 0.97 22.33
CA SER A 166 -7.34 1.83 21.37
C SER A 166 -6.49 2.10 20.12
N HIS A 167 -5.16 2.12 20.27
CA HIS A 167 -4.22 2.29 19.17
C HIS A 167 -2.81 1.81 19.56
N LEU A 168 -2.00 1.50 18.57
CA LEU A 168 -0.57 1.30 18.69
C LEU A 168 0.14 2.66 18.55
N ASN A 169 1.40 2.76 19.02
CA ASN A 169 2.20 3.99 18.88
C ASN A 169 3.19 3.90 17.71
N ALA A 170 3.70 5.06 17.29
CA ALA A 170 4.79 5.12 16.31
C ALA A 170 5.99 4.27 16.77
N GLY A 171 6.60 3.54 15.85
CA GLY A 171 7.71 2.62 16.12
C GLY A 171 7.30 1.28 16.73
N GLU A 172 6.01 1.05 17.02
CA GLU A 172 5.54 -0.24 17.50
C GLU A 172 5.19 -1.17 16.33
N THR A 173 5.48 -2.45 16.54
CA THR A 173 5.06 -3.55 15.67
C THR A 173 4.21 -4.53 16.45
N PHE A 174 3.60 -5.45 15.75
CA PHE A 174 2.97 -6.64 16.32
C PHE A 174 3.56 -7.89 15.67
N SER A 175 3.58 -8.98 16.39
CA SER A 175 4.13 -10.26 15.93
C SER A 175 3.16 -10.97 14.97
N LEU A 176 3.69 -11.93 14.20
CA LEU A 176 2.85 -12.81 13.39
C LEU A 176 1.86 -13.64 14.23
N GLU A 177 2.23 -13.99 15.47
CA GLU A 177 1.33 -14.70 16.39
C GLU A 177 0.17 -13.82 16.82
N GLU A 178 0.43 -12.54 17.13
CA GLU A 178 -0.62 -11.57 17.46
C GLU A 178 -1.54 -11.30 16.27
N LEU A 179 -0.99 -11.16 15.06
CA LEU A 179 -1.82 -11.05 13.84
C LEU A 179 -2.73 -12.27 13.66
N LYS A 180 -2.18 -13.49 13.78
CA LYS A 180 -2.96 -14.73 13.70
C LYS A 180 -3.99 -14.82 14.83
N GLY A 181 -3.66 -14.35 16.02
CA GLY A 181 -4.58 -14.26 17.15
C GLY A 181 -5.77 -13.32 16.85
N ALA A 182 -5.50 -12.13 16.29
CA ALA A 182 -6.53 -11.19 15.86
C ALA A 182 -7.45 -11.78 14.78
N ILE A 183 -6.86 -12.42 13.75
CA ILE A 183 -7.59 -13.13 12.70
C ILE A 183 -8.53 -14.18 13.29
N ASN A 184 -8.01 -15.01 14.18
CA ASN A 184 -8.79 -16.07 14.82
C ASN A 184 -9.90 -15.53 15.74
N SER A 185 -9.63 -14.46 16.50
CA SER A 185 -10.62 -13.81 17.39
C SER A 185 -11.81 -13.24 16.63
N GLN A 186 -11.58 -12.78 15.40
CA GLN A 186 -12.61 -12.28 14.49
C GLN A 186 -13.26 -13.39 13.66
N ASN A 187 -12.85 -14.65 13.83
CA ASN A 187 -13.31 -15.80 13.04
C ASN A 187 -13.13 -15.60 11.52
N ILE A 188 -12.01 -15.00 11.13
CA ILE A 188 -11.64 -14.73 9.73
C ILE A 188 -10.67 -15.81 9.24
N LYS A 189 -10.69 -16.06 7.94
CA LYS A 189 -9.66 -16.84 7.23
C LYS A 189 -9.24 -16.05 6.00
N ILE A 190 -7.96 -15.73 5.90
CA ILE A 190 -7.40 -15.09 4.70
C ILE A 190 -7.38 -16.11 3.56
N GLU A 191 -7.92 -15.73 2.42
CA GLU A 191 -7.95 -16.52 1.19
C GLU A 191 -7.20 -15.80 0.06
N LYS A 192 -6.83 -16.55 -0.94
CA LYS A 192 -6.20 -16.02 -2.16
C LYS A 192 -7.08 -14.96 -2.83
N GLY A 193 -6.46 -13.82 -3.16
CA GLY A 193 -7.14 -12.70 -3.81
C GLY A 193 -7.87 -11.75 -2.87
N ASP A 194 -7.76 -11.90 -1.54
CA ASP A 194 -8.31 -10.96 -0.56
C ASP A 194 -7.55 -9.64 -0.55
N VAL A 195 -8.23 -8.57 -0.19
CA VAL A 195 -7.62 -7.31 0.28
C VAL A 195 -7.61 -7.36 1.80
N VAL A 196 -6.42 -7.27 2.41
CA VAL A 196 -6.25 -7.35 3.86
C VAL A 196 -5.85 -5.99 4.41
N LEU A 197 -6.73 -5.39 5.21
CA LEU A 197 -6.48 -4.12 5.89
C LEU A 197 -6.27 -4.37 7.38
N MET A 198 -5.18 -3.86 7.93
CA MET A 198 -4.92 -3.90 9.37
C MET A 198 -5.34 -2.58 10.00
N HIS A 199 -6.08 -2.68 11.11
CA HIS A 199 -6.46 -1.54 11.93
C HIS A 199 -5.55 -1.49 13.15
N THR A 200 -4.70 -0.46 13.20
CA THR A 200 -3.82 -0.17 14.33
C THR A 200 -4.40 0.89 15.25
N GLY A 201 -5.47 1.57 14.84
CA GLY A 201 -6.10 2.70 15.53
C GLY A 201 -5.29 4.00 15.44
N TRP A 202 -4.14 4.00 14.75
CA TRP A 202 -3.22 5.14 14.67
C TRP A 202 -3.85 6.36 14.01
N THR A 203 -4.53 6.16 12.88
CA THR A 203 -5.20 7.26 12.18
C THR A 203 -6.35 7.83 13.00
N ASP A 204 -7.19 7.00 13.60
CA ASP A 204 -8.30 7.47 14.45
C ASP A 204 -7.80 8.27 15.65
N ALA A 205 -6.67 7.85 16.23
CA ALA A 205 -6.10 8.51 17.39
C ALA A 205 -5.36 9.81 17.07
N LYS A 206 -4.75 9.94 15.88
CA LYS A 206 -3.73 10.97 15.63
C LYS A 206 -3.98 11.88 14.43
N PHE A 207 -4.62 11.41 13.36
CA PHE A 207 -4.71 12.14 12.11
C PHE A 207 -5.27 13.56 12.29
N GLU A 208 -6.38 13.70 12.99
CA GLU A 208 -7.02 15.00 13.25
C GLU A 208 -6.52 15.68 14.53
N SER A 209 -6.23 14.90 15.59
CA SER A 209 -5.92 15.43 16.90
C SER A 209 -4.46 15.86 17.06
N ASP A 210 -3.53 15.20 16.36
CA ASP A 210 -2.08 15.40 16.43
C ASP A 210 -1.40 15.04 15.11
N PRO A 211 -1.68 15.84 14.03
CA PRO A 211 -1.17 15.55 12.69
C PRO A 211 0.34 15.47 12.60
N ALA A 212 1.04 16.24 13.43
CA ALA A 212 2.51 16.24 13.46
C ALA A 212 3.06 14.89 13.93
N SER A 213 2.50 14.32 15.00
CA SER A 213 2.86 12.97 15.47
C SER A 213 2.48 11.92 14.46
N TRP A 214 1.27 12.04 13.83
CA TRP A 214 0.81 11.10 12.81
C TRP A 214 1.80 11.01 11.64
N GLY A 215 2.30 12.14 11.14
CA GLY A 215 3.21 12.19 9.98
C GLY A 215 4.67 11.92 10.30
N SER A 216 5.10 11.94 11.58
CA SER A 216 6.49 11.74 11.99
C SER A 216 6.87 10.28 12.25
N GLY A 217 5.88 9.39 12.40
CA GLY A 217 6.09 7.97 12.66
C GLY A 217 4.80 7.19 12.52
N ALA A 218 4.90 5.87 12.54
CA ALA A 218 3.75 4.99 12.45
C ALA A 218 4.03 3.63 13.09
N PRO A 219 3.02 2.97 13.69
CA PRO A 219 3.09 1.53 13.89
C PRO A 219 3.02 0.82 12.54
N GLY A 220 3.51 -0.41 12.48
CA GLY A 220 3.48 -1.12 11.21
C GLY A 220 3.83 -2.60 11.31
N ILE A 221 3.85 -3.24 10.14
CA ILE A 221 4.14 -4.66 10.01
C ILE A 221 5.63 -4.97 10.07
N THR A 222 5.93 -6.22 10.39
CA THR A 222 7.27 -6.80 10.29
C THR A 222 7.47 -7.51 8.94
N PRO A 223 8.72 -7.77 8.51
CA PRO A 223 8.99 -8.59 7.32
C PRO A 223 8.30 -9.96 7.37
N GLU A 224 8.27 -10.59 8.55
CA GLU A 224 7.61 -11.90 8.75
C GLU A 224 6.10 -11.84 8.43
N ILE A 225 5.44 -10.75 8.80
CA ILE A 225 4.02 -10.54 8.48
C ILE A 225 3.83 -10.33 6.97
N ALA A 226 4.70 -9.55 6.33
CA ALA A 226 4.66 -9.34 4.89
C ALA A 226 4.83 -10.66 4.12
N GLU A 227 5.80 -11.49 4.50
CA GLU A 227 6.02 -12.83 3.91
C GLU A 227 4.81 -13.75 4.15
N TYR A 228 4.22 -13.73 5.36
CA TYR A 228 3.01 -14.50 5.64
C TYR A 228 1.85 -14.09 4.73
N LEU A 229 1.58 -12.80 4.58
CA LEU A 229 0.51 -12.29 3.72
C LEU A 229 0.79 -12.59 2.25
N ALA A 230 2.03 -12.46 1.81
CA ALA A 230 2.46 -12.85 0.47
C ALA A 230 2.23 -14.35 0.21
N SER A 231 2.52 -15.21 1.20
CA SER A 231 2.27 -16.66 1.11
C SER A 231 0.78 -17.03 0.97
N LYS A 232 -0.12 -16.11 1.36
CA LYS A 232 -1.58 -16.26 1.15
C LYS A 232 -2.04 -15.85 -0.24
N GLU A 233 -1.14 -15.31 -1.05
CA GLU A 233 -1.44 -14.79 -2.38
C GLU A 233 -2.58 -13.75 -2.36
N VAL A 234 -2.51 -12.80 -1.43
CA VAL A 234 -3.50 -11.73 -1.31
C VAL A 234 -3.40 -10.76 -2.50
N LEU A 235 -4.49 -10.01 -2.77
CA LEU A 235 -4.53 -9.00 -3.83
C LEU A 235 -3.81 -7.73 -3.41
N ALA A 236 -4.06 -7.28 -2.18
CA ALA A 236 -3.45 -6.10 -1.61
C ALA A 236 -3.35 -6.22 -0.09
N VAL A 237 -2.38 -5.53 0.48
CA VAL A 237 -2.19 -5.38 1.92
C VAL A 237 -2.24 -3.90 2.25
N GLY A 238 -2.95 -3.52 3.31
CA GLY A 238 -3.01 -2.13 3.74
C GLY A 238 -3.15 -1.97 5.24
N ALA A 239 -3.07 -0.73 5.68
CA ALA A 239 -3.31 -0.35 7.07
C ALA A 239 -3.87 1.08 7.17
N ASP A 240 -4.31 1.45 8.36
CA ASP A 240 -4.64 2.82 8.71
C ASP A 240 -3.42 3.72 8.94
N THR A 241 -2.22 3.24 8.64
CA THR A 241 -0.96 3.98 8.74
C THR A 241 -0.46 4.46 7.38
N TRP A 242 0.34 5.51 7.37
CA TRP A 242 0.84 6.14 6.14
C TRP A 242 2.07 5.46 5.52
N SER A 243 2.57 4.40 6.13
CA SER A 243 3.78 3.70 5.69
C SER A 243 3.66 2.19 5.62
N LEU A 244 2.55 1.58 6.03
CA LEU A 244 2.37 0.14 6.21
C LEU A 244 3.49 -0.51 7.06
N ASP A 245 4.76 -0.29 6.71
CA ASP A 245 5.92 -0.64 7.53
C ASP A 245 6.04 0.27 8.75
N VAL A 246 6.66 -0.24 9.81
CA VAL A 246 6.90 0.52 11.03
C VAL A 246 7.88 1.68 10.81
N VAL A 247 7.56 2.86 11.39
CA VAL A 247 8.43 4.04 11.35
C VAL A 247 8.57 4.60 12.76
N PRO A 248 9.81 4.74 13.29
CA PRO A 248 11.09 4.41 12.65
C PRO A 248 11.28 2.92 12.39
N PRO A 249 12.12 2.53 11.39
CA PRO A 249 12.33 1.13 11.06
C PRO A 249 12.98 0.36 12.21
N MET A 250 12.69 -0.95 12.31
CA MET A 250 13.27 -1.84 13.34
C MET A 250 14.80 -1.93 13.22
N ILE A 251 15.31 -1.92 12.01
CA ILE A 251 16.74 -1.90 11.68
C ILE A 251 16.99 -0.60 10.90
N ALA A 252 17.83 0.28 11.43
CA ALA A 252 18.01 1.64 10.92
C ALA A 252 18.37 1.71 9.42
N ASP A 253 19.14 0.73 8.95
CA ASP A 253 19.62 0.68 7.56
C ASP A 253 18.70 -0.14 6.62
N GLU A 254 17.56 -0.63 7.11
CA GLU A 254 16.59 -1.42 6.36
C GLU A 254 15.20 -0.78 6.41
N PRO A 255 14.99 0.39 5.80
CA PRO A 255 13.67 1.01 5.76
C PRO A 255 12.73 0.25 4.80
N TYR A 256 11.47 0.12 5.19
CA TYR A 256 10.38 -0.39 4.35
C TYR A 256 10.58 -1.81 3.77
N PRO A 257 11.02 -2.80 4.56
CA PRO A 257 11.22 -4.16 4.05
C PRO A 257 9.93 -4.83 3.59
N GLY A 258 8.79 -4.50 4.20
CA GLY A 258 7.47 -4.97 3.80
C GLY A 258 7.11 -4.54 2.36
N HIS A 259 7.44 -3.31 1.98
CA HIS A 259 7.26 -2.83 0.60
C HIS A 259 8.06 -3.67 -0.40
N GLY A 260 9.34 -3.96 -0.12
CA GLY A 260 10.16 -4.81 -0.97
C GLY A 260 9.56 -6.21 -1.13
N ILE A 261 9.10 -6.80 -0.03
CA ILE A 261 8.49 -8.13 -0.04
C ILE A 261 7.17 -8.14 -0.83
N LEU A 262 6.29 -7.16 -0.59
CA LEU A 262 4.97 -7.15 -1.19
C LEU A 262 5.02 -6.69 -2.65
N LEU A 263 5.53 -5.48 -2.92
CA LEU A 263 5.52 -4.89 -4.26
C LEU A 263 6.53 -5.55 -5.19
N GLN A 264 7.82 -5.55 -4.80
CA GLN A 264 8.91 -5.93 -5.70
C GLN A 264 8.97 -7.44 -5.90
N LYS A 265 8.92 -8.24 -4.81
CA LYS A 265 9.06 -9.70 -4.91
C LYS A 265 7.77 -10.40 -5.33
N ASN A 266 6.62 -9.97 -4.83
CA ASN A 266 5.36 -10.70 -4.96
C ASN A 266 4.31 -10.01 -5.83
N GLY A 267 4.52 -8.77 -6.28
CA GLY A 267 3.56 -8.03 -7.09
C GLY A 267 2.23 -7.77 -6.39
N ILE A 268 2.24 -7.62 -5.05
CA ILE A 268 1.08 -7.37 -4.21
C ILE A 268 1.01 -5.88 -3.92
N TYR A 269 -0.14 -5.25 -4.17
CA TYR A 269 -0.32 -3.83 -3.95
C TYR A 269 -0.34 -3.45 -2.48
N ILE A 270 0.08 -2.22 -2.18
CA ILE A 270 -0.01 -1.64 -0.85
C ILE A 270 -1.08 -0.55 -0.84
N LEU A 271 -1.85 -0.50 0.25
CA LEU A 271 -2.89 0.50 0.51
C LEU A 271 -2.57 1.19 1.83
N GLU A 272 -2.22 2.46 1.78
CA GLU A 272 -1.80 3.23 2.96
C GLU A 272 -2.84 4.25 3.39
N ALA A 273 -2.80 4.60 4.67
CA ALA A 273 -3.69 5.57 5.31
C ALA A 273 -5.19 5.27 5.08
N MET A 274 -5.55 3.99 5.18
CA MET A 274 -6.94 3.56 5.00
C MET A 274 -7.80 3.94 6.22
N ASN A 275 -8.95 4.54 5.97
CA ASN A 275 -9.95 4.86 6.99
C ASN A 275 -10.70 3.60 7.44
N THR A 276 -10.07 2.80 8.28
CA THR A 276 -10.60 1.52 8.76
C THR A 276 -11.49 1.63 9.99
N GLY A 277 -11.41 2.74 10.74
CA GLY A 277 -12.16 2.97 11.99
C GLY A 277 -13.65 2.71 11.89
N PRO A 278 -14.38 3.25 10.90
CA PRO A 278 -15.81 3.00 10.74
C PRO A 278 -16.20 1.53 10.52
N LEU A 279 -15.31 0.73 9.91
CA LEU A 279 -15.53 -0.71 9.79
C LEU A 279 -15.40 -1.41 11.14
N VAL A 280 -14.38 -1.04 11.91
CA VAL A 280 -14.13 -1.60 13.25
C VAL A 280 -15.24 -1.22 14.24
N GLU A 281 -15.67 0.04 14.23
CA GLU A 281 -16.80 0.52 15.06
C GLU A 281 -18.08 -0.30 14.82
N ASP A 282 -18.37 -0.62 13.55
CA ASP A 282 -19.52 -1.44 13.16
C ASP A 282 -19.26 -2.96 13.29
N LYS A 283 -18.07 -3.37 13.75
CA LYS A 283 -17.66 -4.78 13.87
C LYS A 283 -17.75 -5.54 12.54
N VAL A 284 -17.36 -4.87 11.47
CA VAL A 284 -17.29 -5.44 10.14
C VAL A 284 -15.91 -6.05 9.94
N SER A 285 -15.82 -7.36 9.78
CA SER A 285 -14.57 -8.06 9.49
C SER A 285 -14.40 -8.38 8.01
N GLU A 286 -15.53 -8.54 7.28
CA GLU A 286 -15.56 -8.87 5.86
C GLU A 286 -16.54 -7.97 5.11
N PHE A 287 -16.15 -7.54 3.91
CA PHE A 287 -16.96 -6.66 3.06
C PHE A 287 -16.57 -6.82 1.58
N LEU A 288 -17.42 -6.34 0.67
CA LEU A 288 -17.01 -6.16 -0.71
C LEU A 288 -16.11 -4.93 -0.80
N PHE A 289 -14.87 -5.12 -1.20
CA PHE A 289 -13.91 -4.04 -1.50
C PHE A 289 -14.01 -3.64 -2.97
N VAL A 290 -14.11 -2.34 -3.23
CA VAL A 290 -14.16 -1.77 -4.58
C VAL A 290 -13.21 -0.58 -4.67
N LEU A 291 -12.27 -0.64 -5.63
CA LEU A 291 -11.37 0.47 -5.94
C LEU A 291 -11.22 0.61 -7.45
N GLY A 292 -11.61 1.78 -7.97
CA GLY A 292 -11.31 2.23 -9.32
C GLY A 292 -10.44 3.49 -9.23
N GLN A 293 -9.13 3.33 -9.30
CA GLN A 293 -8.19 4.45 -9.23
C GLN A 293 -8.20 5.29 -10.51
N ALA A 294 -7.81 6.57 -10.39
CA ALA A 294 -7.60 7.42 -11.56
C ALA A 294 -6.47 6.87 -12.43
N LYS A 295 -6.69 6.85 -13.76
CA LYS A 295 -5.74 6.29 -14.73
C LYS A 295 -4.79 7.36 -15.25
N VAL A 296 -3.89 7.83 -14.39
CA VAL A 296 -2.82 8.76 -14.78
C VAL A 296 -1.66 7.95 -15.35
N ARG A 297 -1.43 8.11 -16.66
CA ARG A 297 -0.40 7.33 -17.38
C ARG A 297 0.98 7.58 -16.79
N GLY A 298 1.67 6.49 -16.45
CA GLY A 298 3.02 6.52 -15.92
C GLY A 298 3.14 7.01 -14.48
N ALA A 299 2.02 7.19 -13.76
CA ALA A 299 2.07 7.48 -12.34
C ALA A 299 2.51 6.23 -11.55
N VAL A 300 3.20 6.48 -10.44
CA VAL A 300 3.78 5.46 -9.55
C VAL A 300 2.77 5.03 -8.48
N GLN A 301 2.05 6.01 -7.94
CA GLN A 301 1.07 5.89 -6.86
C GLN A 301 -0.19 6.65 -7.27
N MET A 302 -1.27 6.48 -6.50
CA MET A 302 -2.49 7.26 -6.72
C MET A 302 -3.22 7.49 -5.40
N ILE A 303 -3.66 8.73 -5.18
CA ILE A 303 -4.63 9.07 -4.14
C ILE A 303 -5.92 8.33 -4.44
N VAL A 304 -6.48 7.64 -3.46
CA VAL A 304 -7.66 6.80 -3.65
C VAL A 304 -8.68 6.96 -2.51
N ASN A 305 -9.92 6.70 -2.84
CA ASN A 305 -10.99 6.48 -1.88
C ASN A 305 -11.69 5.16 -2.19
N PRO A 306 -11.13 4.02 -1.73
CA PRO A 306 -11.82 2.76 -1.90
C PRO A 306 -13.15 2.74 -1.17
N VAL A 307 -14.07 1.88 -1.63
CA VAL A 307 -15.38 1.70 -1.01
C VAL A 307 -15.49 0.29 -0.45
N GLY A 308 -15.83 0.20 0.85
CA GLY A 308 -16.31 -1.02 1.46
C GLY A 308 -17.83 -1.09 1.38
N ILE A 309 -18.40 -2.24 1.04
CA ILE A 309 -19.86 -2.43 0.98
C ILE A 309 -20.23 -3.70 1.77
N ARG A 310 -21.16 -3.55 2.71
CA ARG A 310 -21.65 -4.65 3.55
C ARG A 310 -23.12 -5.00 3.31
#